data_0f2402222d44d92f03197585b7ccbab3
#
_entry.id   0f2402222d44d92f03197585b7ccbab3
#
_cell.length_a   1.000
_cell.length_b   1.000
_cell.length_c   1.000
_cell.angle_alpha   90.00
_cell.angle_beta   90.00
_cell.angle_gamma   90.00
#
_symmetry.space_group_name_H-M   'P 1'
#
loop_
_entity.id
_entity.type
_entity.pdbx_description
1 polymer ?
#
loop_
_entity_poly.entity_id
_entity_poly.type
_entity_poly.pdbx_seq_one_letter_code
_entity_poly.pdbx_strand_id
1 'polypeptide(L)'
;WKRFFGWMLDVVPTGKTGRAEHTITLRKLLADGAGQAPPSQAGADPDAVAEILYTGGTTRHPKGVPITHRMLINAAHEQLGVSRSLFPPEENVLLGSAPMFHVLGQTCGLGTLFTYGGALVLQPRVNLDAMFDAVERHKVRTLIGVPALYRMILEHDRLDNYDLSSLLDRKSVV
;
A
#
# COMPACT_ATOMS: atom_id res chain seq x y z
N TRP A 1 -20.38 -4.40 -1.99
CA TRP A 1 -18.95 -4.47 -2.30
C TRP A 1 -18.72 -4.60 -3.81
N LYS A 2 -19.30 -5.59 -4.51
CA LYS A 2 -19.13 -5.74 -5.97
C LYS A 2 -19.58 -4.51 -6.79
N ARG A 3 -20.61 -3.78 -6.36
CA ARG A 3 -21.08 -2.56 -7.04
C ARG A 3 -20.14 -1.37 -6.84
N PHE A 4 -19.53 -1.23 -5.66
CA PHE A 4 -18.62 -0.13 -5.36
C PHE A 4 -17.27 -0.30 -6.07
N PHE A 5 -16.70 -1.50 -6.05
CA PHE A 5 -15.46 -1.80 -6.77
C PHE A 5 -15.65 -1.88 -8.29
N GLY A 6 -16.80 -2.38 -8.77
CA GLY A 6 -17.13 -2.37 -10.20
C GLY A 6 -17.15 -0.96 -10.76
N TRP A 7 -17.76 -0.01 -10.05
CA TRP A 7 -17.78 1.40 -10.45
C TRP A 7 -16.38 2.01 -10.50
N MET A 8 -15.50 1.67 -9.58
CA MET A 8 -14.11 2.19 -9.55
C MET A 8 -13.24 1.57 -10.65
N LEU A 9 -13.54 0.36 -11.11
CA LEU A 9 -12.83 -0.31 -12.22
C LEU A 9 -13.37 0.10 -13.59
N ASP A 10 -14.66 0.47 -13.68
CA ASP A 10 -15.30 0.95 -14.90
C ASP A 10 -15.06 2.46 -15.14
N VAL A 11 -14.54 3.18 -14.16
CA VAL A 11 -14.27 4.62 -14.21
C VAL A 11 -12.86 4.95 -14.73
N VAL A 12 -12.06 3.98 -15.15
CA VAL A 12 -10.97 4.33 -16.07
C VAL A 12 -11.59 4.42 -17.46
N PRO A 13 -11.98 5.63 -17.93
CA PRO A 13 -12.54 5.75 -19.26
C PRO A 13 -11.43 5.33 -20.23
N THR A 14 -11.58 4.21 -20.90
CA THR A 14 -10.82 3.91 -22.11
C THR A 14 -11.24 4.85 -23.26
N GLY A 15 -12.18 5.75 -22.98
CA GLY A 15 -12.63 6.79 -23.88
C GLY A 15 -11.75 8.04 -23.80
N LYS A 16 -11.58 8.69 -24.93
CA LYS A 16 -10.86 9.96 -25.09
C LYS A 16 -11.29 10.94 -23.99
N THR A 17 -10.49 11.03 -22.94
CA THR A 17 -10.62 12.12 -21.98
C THR A 17 -10.44 13.42 -22.75
N GLY A 18 -11.46 14.28 -22.75
CA GLY A 18 -11.32 15.61 -23.33
C GLY A 18 -10.06 16.23 -22.75
N ARG A 19 -9.18 16.75 -23.60
CA ARG A 19 -8.00 17.46 -23.14
C ARG A 19 -8.49 18.70 -22.38
N ALA A 20 -8.52 18.61 -21.06
CA ALA A 20 -8.57 19.81 -20.25
C ALA A 20 -7.28 20.61 -20.50
N GLU A 21 -7.37 21.92 -20.54
CA GLU A 21 -6.32 22.84 -20.96
C GLU A 21 -4.98 22.68 -20.22
N HIS A 22 -4.98 21.98 -19.08
CA HIS A 22 -3.81 21.73 -18.23
C HIS A 22 -3.54 20.24 -17.96
N THR A 23 -3.95 19.33 -18.86
CA THR A 23 -3.66 17.91 -18.71
C THR A 23 -2.45 17.48 -19.53
N ILE A 24 -1.57 16.70 -18.91
CA ILE A 24 -0.42 16.06 -19.54
C ILE A 24 -0.60 14.53 -19.46
N THR A 25 -0.27 13.81 -20.49
CA THR A 25 -0.29 12.35 -20.44
C THR A 25 0.90 11.84 -19.64
N LEU A 26 0.71 10.70 -18.93
CA LEU A 26 1.80 10.07 -18.18
C LEU A 26 3.03 9.80 -19.08
N ARG A 27 2.80 9.35 -20.33
CA ARG A 27 3.89 9.12 -21.29
C ARG A 27 4.71 10.40 -21.56
N LYS A 28 4.03 11.54 -21.73
CA LYS A 28 4.71 12.83 -21.95
C LYS A 28 5.45 13.25 -20.69
N LEU A 29 4.82 13.12 -19.51
CA LEU A 29 5.46 13.44 -18.23
C LEU A 29 6.75 12.64 -18.02
N LEU A 30 6.72 11.34 -18.30
CA LEU A 30 7.90 10.47 -18.19
C LEU A 30 8.98 10.83 -19.22
N ALA A 31 8.59 11.20 -20.44
CA ALA A 31 9.53 11.62 -21.45
C ALA A 31 10.20 12.96 -21.11
N ASP A 32 9.42 13.92 -20.61
CA ASP A 32 9.92 15.24 -20.21
C ASP A 32 10.85 15.15 -18.97
N GLY A 33 10.63 14.16 -18.07
CA GLY A 33 11.45 13.90 -16.90
C GLY A 33 12.69 13.02 -17.17
N ALA A 34 12.79 12.41 -18.34
CA ALA A 34 13.89 11.50 -18.65
C ALA A 34 15.24 12.25 -18.67
N GLY A 35 16.18 11.75 -17.87
CA GLY A 35 17.52 12.36 -17.75
C GLY A 35 17.61 13.60 -16.83
N GLN A 36 16.50 14.03 -16.25
CA GLN A 36 16.53 15.09 -15.25
C GLN A 36 16.92 14.55 -13.88
N ALA A 37 17.76 15.27 -13.16
CA ALA A 37 18.02 14.95 -11.75
C ALA A 37 16.75 15.14 -10.93
N PRO A 38 16.48 14.25 -9.93
CA PRO A 38 15.38 14.47 -9.03
C PRO A 38 15.56 15.81 -8.29
N PRO A 39 14.47 16.51 -7.95
CA PRO A 39 14.55 17.76 -7.24
C PRO A 39 15.27 17.55 -5.90
N SER A 40 16.11 18.52 -5.52
CA SER A 40 16.76 18.49 -4.22
C SER A 40 15.72 18.53 -3.10
N GLN A 41 15.83 17.61 -2.16
CA GLN A 41 14.99 17.57 -0.96
C GLN A 41 15.68 18.23 0.24
N ALA A 42 16.82 18.90 0.02
CA ALA A 42 17.51 19.62 1.07
C ALA A 42 16.60 20.71 1.66
N GLY A 43 16.29 20.61 2.95
CA GLY A 43 15.41 21.56 3.65
C GLY A 43 13.91 21.28 3.52
N ALA A 44 13.48 20.09 3.11
CA ALA A 44 12.08 19.72 3.16
C ALA A 44 11.55 19.83 4.60
N ASP A 45 10.47 20.59 4.79
CA ASP A 45 9.83 20.74 6.10
C ASP A 45 9.07 19.44 6.45
N PRO A 46 9.46 18.73 7.52
CA PRO A 46 8.77 17.51 7.91
C PRO A 46 7.32 17.74 8.36
N ASP A 47 6.96 18.95 8.73
CA ASP A 47 5.61 19.32 9.15
C ASP A 47 4.75 19.85 7.98
N ALA A 48 5.32 19.98 6.79
CA ALA A 48 4.54 20.22 5.60
C ALA A 48 3.55 19.09 5.31
N VAL A 49 2.38 19.44 4.76
CA VAL A 49 1.36 18.47 4.35
C VAL A 49 1.88 17.63 3.19
N ALA A 50 2.01 16.32 3.44
CA ALA A 50 2.43 15.36 2.43
C ALA A 50 1.25 14.91 1.56
N GLU A 51 0.07 14.74 2.18
CA GLU A 51 -1.14 14.29 1.50
C GLU A 51 -2.40 14.73 2.25
N ILE A 52 -3.54 14.66 1.56
CA ILE A 52 -4.86 14.84 2.17
C ILE A 52 -5.65 13.57 1.91
N LEU A 53 -5.95 12.82 2.97
CA LEU A 53 -6.80 11.63 2.91
C LEU A 53 -8.25 12.00 3.22
N TYR A 54 -9.16 11.53 2.37
CA TYR A 54 -10.59 11.75 2.58
C TYR A 54 -11.20 10.61 3.37
N THR A 55 -11.86 10.95 4.49
CA THR A 55 -12.62 9.98 5.27
C THR A 55 -14.00 9.78 4.68
N GLY A 56 -14.47 8.53 4.66
CA GLY A 56 -15.87 8.20 4.32
C GLY A 56 -16.86 8.52 5.43
N GLY A 57 -16.73 9.69 6.07
CA GLY A 57 -17.42 10.08 7.28
C GLY A 57 -18.93 9.78 7.31
N THR A 58 -19.49 9.70 8.50
CA THR A 58 -20.94 9.54 8.78
C THR A 58 -21.76 10.78 8.34
N THR A 59 -21.10 11.84 7.93
CA THR A 59 -21.69 13.07 7.39
C THR A 59 -21.73 13.05 5.87
N ARG A 60 -22.67 13.80 5.26
CA ARG A 60 -22.95 13.83 3.81
C ARG A 60 -21.73 14.09 2.91
N HIS A 61 -20.67 14.69 3.43
CA HIS A 61 -19.50 15.07 2.65
C HIS A 61 -18.24 14.45 3.25
N PRO A 62 -17.36 13.84 2.42
CA PRO A 62 -16.05 13.39 2.84
C PRO A 62 -15.24 14.55 3.44
N LYS A 63 -14.52 14.29 4.52
CA LYS A 63 -13.64 15.28 5.15
C LYS A 63 -12.19 14.98 4.75
N GLY A 64 -11.49 15.98 4.24
CA GLY A 64 -10.06 15.90 3.98
C GLY A 64 -9.27 16.02 5.29
N VAL A 65 -8.45 15.02 5.58
CA VAL A 65 -7.54 15.00 6.72
C VAL A 65 -6.13 15.26 6.21
N PRO A 66 -5.51 16.39 6.58
CA PRO A 66 -4.12 16.65 6.20
C PRO A 66 -3.18 15.75 7.00
N ILE A 67 -2.24 15.13 6.31
CA ILE A 67 -1.21 14.26 6.90
C ILE A 67 0.14 14.82 6.52
N THR A 68 1.01 15.05 7.50
CA THR A 68 2.35 15.56 7.28
C THR A 68 3.36 14.46 6.99
N HIS A 69 4.51 14.80 6.43
CA HIS A 69 5.62 13.87 6.24
C HIS A 69 6.04 13.22 7.57
N ARG A 70 6.11 14.01 8.64
CA ARG A 70 6.42 13.52 10.00
C ARG A 70 5.41 12.47 10.48
N MET A 71 4.11 12.68 10.25
CA MET A 71 3.08 11.72 10.65
C MET A 71 3.24 10.38 9.93
N LEU A 72 3.50 10.40 8.62
CA LEU A 72 3.73 9.17 7.84
C LEU A 72 4.96 8.40 8.33
N ILE A 73 6.07 9.10 8.55
CA ILE A 73 7.32 8.51 9.01
C ILE A 73 7.14 7.92 10.42
N ASN A 74 6.52 8.66 11.35
CA ASN A 74 6.29 8.18 12.70
C ASN A 74 5.37 6.95 12.71
N ALA A 75 4.28 6.98 11.95
CA ALA A 75 3.37 5.84 11.84
C ALA A 75 4.07 4.59 11.27
N ALA A 76 4.97 4.77 10.28
CA ALA A 76 5.79 3.69 9.76
C ALA A 76 6.74 3.12 10.82
N HIS A 77 7.40 3.97 11.60
CA HIS A 77 8.27 3.55 12.70
C HIS A 77 7.52 2.78 13.79
N GLU A 78 6.35 3.24 14.18
CA GLU A 78 5.50 2.56 15.17
C GLU A 78 5.06 1.20 14.67
N GLN A 79 4.55 1.11 13.46
CA GLN A 79 4.08 -0.12 12.84
C GLN A 79 5.18 -1.18 12.71
N LEU A 80 6.35 -0.78 12.25
CA LEU A 80 7.48 -1.68 12.02
C LEU A 80 8.28 -1.95 13.30
N GLY A 81 8.24 -1.03 14.26
CA GLY A 81 8.91 -1.18 15.56
C GLY A 81 8.46 -2.41 16.32
N VAL A 82 7.20 -2.78 16.19
CA VAL A 82 6.61 -3.98 16.82
C VAL A 82 7.23 -5.28 16.29
N SER A 83 7.66 -5.30 15.02
CA SER A 83 8.22 -6.50 14.37
C SER A 83 9.72 -6.66 14.56
N ARG A 84 10.43 -5.69 15.14
CA ARG A 84 11.90 -5.70 15.28
C ARG A 84 12.46 -6.88 16.04
N SER A 85 11.67 -7.48 16.93
CA SER A 85 12.06 -8.68 17.66
C SER A 85 12.01 -9.96 16.83
N LEU A 86 11.37 -9.93 15.67
CA LEU A 86 11.17 -11.10 14.82
C LEU A 86 12.23 -11.20 13.71
N PHE A 87 12.63 -10.07 13.14
CA PHE A 87 13.63 -9.98 12.08
C PHE A 87 14.14 -8.53 11.91
N PRO A 88 15.33 -8.34 11.31
CA PRO A 88 15.81 -7.00 10.96
C PRO A 88 14.83 -6.29 10.02
N PRO A 89 14.51 -5.00 10.24
CA PRO A 89 13.53 -4.27 9.45
C PRO A 89 13.83 -4.20 7.95
N GLU A 90 15.10 -4.14 7.57
CA GLU A 90 15.59 -4.13 6.19
C GLU A 90 15.35 -5.45 5.45
N GLU A 91 15.19 -6.53 6.20
CA GLU A 91 14.84 -7.85 5.65
C GLU A 91 13.34 -8.06 5.52
N ASN A 92 12.54 -7.06 5.88
CA ASN A 92 11.08 -7.19 5.80
C ASN A 92 10.62 -7.26 4.34
N VAL A 93 9.94 -8.32 4.02
CA VAL A 93 9.17 -8.46 2.77
C VAL A 93 7.70 -8.45 3.15
N LEU A 94 7.01 -7.38 2.82
CA LEU A 94 5.61 -7.18 3.16
C LEU A 94 4.71 -7.50 1.97
N LEU A 95 3.63 -8.27 2.19
CA LEU A 95 2.60 -8.46 1.19
C LEU A 95 1.62 -7.29 1.22
N GLY A 96 1.62 -6.50 0.15
CA GLY A 96 0.78 -5.33 -0.03
C GLY A 96 -0.63 -5.68 -0.47
N SER A 97 -1.40 -6.33 0.40
CA SER A 97 -2.81 -6.66 0.20
C SER A 97 -3.75 -5.51 0.55
N ALA A 98 -3.30 -4.56 1.36
CA ALA A 98 -4.06 -3.36 1.69
C ALA A 98 -3.98 -2.35 0.54
N PRO A 99 -5.11 -1.69 0.20
CA PRO A 99 -5.12 -0.68 -0.87
C PRO A 99 -4.18 0.49 -0.56
N MET A 100 -3.36 0.90 -1.54
CA MET A 100 -2.39 1.99 -1.38
C MET A 100 -3.03 3.38 -1.25
N PHE A 101 -4.31 3.53 -1.59
CA PHE A 101 -5.07 4.75 -1.32
C PHE A 101 -5.63 4.82 0.12
N HIS A 102 -5.43 3.79 0.92
CA HIS A 102 -5.83 3.72 2.33
C HIS A 102 -4.60 3.91 3.22
N VAL A 103 -4.75 4.65 4.32
CA VAL A 103 -3.66 4.94 5.27
C VAL A 103 -2.89 3.68 5.70
N LEU A 104 -3.57 2.56 5.90
CA LEU A 104 -2.93 1.30 6.24
C LEU A 104 -1.96 0.82 5.15
N GLY A 105 -2.35 0.85 3.88
CA GLY A 105 -1.48 0.49 2.76
C GLY A 105 -0.27 1.42 2.65
N GLN A 106 -0.48 2.71 2.90
CA GLN A 106 0.58 3.70 2.85
C GLN A 106 1.56 3.53 4.03
N THR A 107 1.08 3.52 5.26
CA THR A 107 1.96 3.46 6.43
C THR A 107 2.73 2.15 6.52
N CYS A 108 2.07 1.01 6.25
CA CYS A 108 2.73 -0.29 6.32
C CYS A 108 3.52 -0.60 5.04
N GLY A 109 2.94 -0.35 3.86
CA GLY A 109 3.56 -0.68 2.58
C GLY A 109 4.69 0.28 2.24
N LEU A 110 4.40 1.57 2.08
CA LEU A 110 5.42 2.57 1.76
C LEU A 110 6.40 2.78 2.92
N GLY A 111 5.92 2.67 4.16
CA GLY A 111 6.77 2.75 5.35
C GLY A 111 7.83 1.66 5.37
N THR A 112 7.47 0.39 5.07
CA THR A 112 8.43 -0.71 4.95
C THR A 112 9.48 -0.41 3.89
N LEU A 113 9.05 0.07 2.72
CA LEU A 113 9.94 0.31 1.60
C LEU A 113 10.87 1.51 1.84
N PHE A 114 10.32 2.66 2.25
CA PHE A 114 11.06 3.92 2.30
C PHE A 114 11.74 4.19 3.63
N THR A 115 11.21 3.67 4.75
CA THR A 115 11.78 3.93 6.07
C THR A 115 12.92 2.98 6.41
N TYR A 116 12.82 1.71 5.98
CA TYR A 116 13.77 0.68 6.39
C TYR A 116 14.44 -0.05 5.23
N GLY A 117 14.13 0.26 3.98
CA GLY A 117 14.72 -0.38 2.82
C GLY A 117 14.27 -1.83 2.60
N GLY A 118 13.15 -2.24 3.21
CA GLY A 118 12.54 -3.53 2.98
C GLY A 118 11.91 -3.66 1.58
N ALA A 119 11.21 -4.74 1.32
CA ALA A 119 10.55 -5.00 0.05
C ALA A 119 9.03 -5.03 0.20
N LEU A 120 8.32 -4.59 -0.84
CA LEU A 120 6.86 -4.62 -0.92
C LEU A 120 6.44 -5.44 -2.15
N VAL A 121 5.71 -6.53 -1.91
CA VAL A 121 5.09 -7.33 -2.97
C VAL A 121 3.66 -6.87 -3.17
N LEU A 122 3.41 -6.14 -4.27
CA LEU A 122 2.10 -5.57 -4.54
C LEU A 122 1.14 -6.62 -5.11
N GLN A 123 -0.07 -6.62 -4.56
CA GLN A 123 -1.18 -7.43 -5.06
C GLN A 123 -2.29 -6.49 -5.58
N PRO A 124 -2.59 -6.50 -6.88
CA PRO A 124 -3.59 -5.59 -7.45
C PRO A 124 -5.02 -5.93 -7.00
N ARG A 125 -5.24 -7.17 -6.57
CA ARG A 125 -6.53 -7.68 -6.06
C ARG A 125 -6.27 -8.74 -5.01
N VAL A 126 -7.21 -8.90 -4.07
CA VAL A 126 -7.22 -10.03 -3.15
C VAL A 126 -7.58 -11.30 -3.95
N ASN A 127 -6.58 -12.15 -4.16
CA ASN A 127 -6.70 -13.49 -4.70
C ASN A 127 -5.81 -14.39 -3.85
N LEU A 128 -6.38 -15.34 -3.14
CA LEU A 128 -5.66 -16.12 -2.13
C LEU A 128 -4.56 -16.98 -2.74
N ASP A 129 -4.81 -17.66 -3.86
CA ASP A 129 -3.78 -18.47 -4.52
C ASP A 129 -2.58 -17.61 -4.95
N ALA A 130 -2.86 -16.44 -5.58
CA ALA A 130 -1.79 -15.52 -5.96
C ALA A 130 -1.05 -14.94 -4.76
N MET A 131 -1.73 -14.76 -3.61
CA MET A 131 -1.10 -14.32 -2.36
C MET A 131 -0.19 -15.42 -1.81
N PHE A 132 -0.62 -16.68 -1.81
CA PHE A 132 0.18 -17.81 -1.34
C PHE A 132 1.40 -18.05 -2.23
N ASP A 133 1.21 -18.03 -3.55
CA ASP A 133 2.33 -18.06 -4.51
C ASP A 133 3.35 -16.94 -4.26
N ALA A 134 2.84 -15.73 -3.97
CA ALA A 134 3.71 -14.60 -3.67
C ALA A 134 4.47 -14.78 -2.36
N VAL A 135 3.82 -15.30 -1.31
CA VAL A 135 4.48 -15.61 -0.03
C VAL A 135 5.60 -16.61 -0.23
N GLU A 136 5.32 -17.70 -0.93
CA GLU A 136 6.30 -18.75 -1.18
C GLU A 136 7.47 -18.26 -2.05
N ARG A 137 7.17 -17.59 -3.16
CA ARG A 137 8.16 -17.12 -4.13
C ARG A 137 9.06 -16.02 -3.60
N HIS A 138 8.48 -15.05 -2.91
CA HIS A 138 9.20 -13.86 -2.42
C HIS A 138 9.60 -13.95 -0.96
N LYS A 139 9.33 -15.10 -0.31
CA LYS A 139 9.58 -15.30 1.11
C LYS A 139 9.06 -14.15 1.98
N VAL A 140 7.78 -13.82 1.74
CA VAL A 140 7.09 -12.75 2.47
C VAL A 140 7.14 -13.02 3.96
N ARG A 141 7.53 -12.02 4.75
CA ARG A 141 7.65 -12.11 6.21
C ARG A 141 6.48 -11.48 6.95
N THR A 142 5.87 -10.46 6.36
CA THR A 142 4.77 -9.71 6.98
C THR A 142 3.53 -9.73 6.11
N LEU A 143 2.42 -10.13 6.70
CA LEU A 143 1.08 -9.99 6.13
C LEU A 143 0.24 -9.10 7.02
N ILE A 144 -0.31 -8.03 6.45
CA ILE A 144 -1.24 -7.13 7.13
C ILE A 144 -2.60 -7.25 6.46
N GLY A 145 -3.62 -7.50 7.26
CA GLY A 145 -4.97 -7.68 6.75
C GLY A 145 -6.05 -7.41 7.79
N VAL A 146 -7.27 -7.37 7.33
CA VAL A 146 -8.46 -7.33 8.18
C VAL A 146 -8.85 -8.74 8.62
N PRO A 147 -9.59 -8.91 9.74
CA PRO A 147 -9.98 -10.24 10.22
C PRO A 147 -10.66 -11.11 9.17
N ALA A 148 -11.44 -10.52 8.27
CA ALA A 148 -12.09 -11.23 7.17
C ALA A 148 -11.09 -11.90 6.21
N LEU A 149 -9.94 -11.25 5.94
CA LEU A 149 -8.90 -11.83 5.09
C LEU A 149 -8.29 -13.08 5.74
N TYR A 150 -7.99 -13.01 7.03
CA TYR A 150 -7.44 -14.16 7.75
C TYR A 150 -8.43 -15.33 7.82
N ARG A 151 -9.72 -15.04 7.99
CA ARG A 151 -10.75 -16.09 7.90
C ARG A 151 -10.75 -16.75 6.52
N MET A 152 -10.74 -15.96 5.45
CA MET A 152 -10.68 -16.51 4.08
C MET A 152 -9.43 -17.36 3.85
N ILE A 153 -8.29 -16.97 4.43
CA ILE A 153 -7.05 -17.74 4.35
C ILE A 153 -7.22 -19.10 5.07
N LEU A 154 -7.75 -19.10 6.29
CA LEU A 154 -7.92 -20.31 7.09
C LEU A 154 -8.97 -21.28 6.51
N GLU A 155 -9.97 -20.76 5.81
CA GLU A 155 -11.04 -21.53 5.16
C GLU A 155 -10.68 -21.96 3.73
N HIS A 156 -9.44 -21.70 3.27
CA HIS A 156 -9.06 -22.00 1.89
C HIS A 156 -8.66 -23.46 1.72
N ASP A 157 -9.36 -24.18 0.83
CA ASP A 157 -9.23 -25.63 0.64
C ASP A 157 -7.82 -26.11 0.27
N ARG A 158 -7.00 -25.22 -0.32
CA ARG A 158 -5.66 -25.54 -0.80
C ARG A 158 -4.55 -24.92 0.06
N LEU A 159 -4.87 -24.43 1.27
CA LEU A 159 -3.89 -23.77 2.15
C LEU A 159 -2.65 -24.64 2.39
N ASP A 160 -2.87 -25.93 2.62
CA ASP A 160 -1.81 -26.89 2.93
C ASP A 160 -0.87 -27.20 1.74
N ASN A 161 -1.23 -26.72 0.53
CA ASN A 161 -0.41 -26.93 -0.66
C ASN A 161 0.71 -25.88 -0.80
N TYR A 162 0.74 -24.85 0.07
CA TYR A 162 1.68 -23.73 -0.02
C TYR A 162 2.61 -23.67 1.19
N ASP A 163 3.89 -23.37 0.94
CA ASP A 163 4.85 -23.08 2.00
C ASP A 163 4.71 -21.63 2.50
N LEU A 164 3.98 -21.46 3.58
CA LEU A 164 3.80 -20.16 4.24
C LEU A 164 4.73 -19.97 5.45
N SER A 165 5.75 -20.80 5.61
CA SER A 165 6.66 -20.78 6.77
C SER A 165 7.46 -19.48 6.91
N SER A 166 7.62 -18.73 5.83
CA SER A 166 8.27 -17.41 5.85
C SER A 166 7.45 -16.33 6.55
N LEU A 167 6.13 -16.51 6.74
CA LEU A 167 5.26 -15.54 7.41
C LEU A 167 5.53 -15.55 8.92
N LEU A 168 6.37 -14.63 9.38
CA LEU A 168 6.76 -14.47 10.78
C LEU A 168 5.85 -13.48 11.53
N ASP A 169 5.34 -12.47 10.84
CA ASP A 169 4.51 -11.41 11.41
C ASP A 169 3.15 -11.31 10.68
N ARG A 170 2.07 -11.47 11.43
CA ARG A 170 0.70 -11.43 10.94
C ARG A 170 -0.09 -10.41 11.76
N LYS A 171 -0.31 -9.24 11.18
CA LYS A 171 -1.00 -8.14 11.86
C LYS A 171 -2.44 -8.05 11.39
N SER A 172 -3.37 -8.18 12.33
CA SER A 172 -4.78 -7.86 12.11
C SER A 172 -5.07 -6.44 12.55
N VAL A 173 -5.74 -5.70 11.69
CA VAL A 173 -6.27 -4.38 12.03
C VAL A 173 -7.76 -4.54 12.31
N VAL A 174 -8.13 -4.27 13.55
CA VAL A 174 -9.51 -4.34 14.04
C VAL A 174 -10.23 -3.03 13.74
#